data_e7b21f17e6770b1a49025d64974e6143
#
_entry.id   e7b21f17e6770b1a49025d64974e6143
#
_cell.length_a   1.000
_cell.length_b   1.000
_cell.length_c   1.000
_cell.angle_alpha   90.00
_cell.angle_beta   90.00
_cell.angle_gamma   90.00
#
_symmetry.space_group_name_H-M   'P 1'
#
loop_
_entity.id
_entity.type
_entity.pdbx_description
1 polymer ?
#
loop_
_entity_poly.entity_id
_entity_poly.type
_entity_poly.pdbx_seq_one_letter_code
_entity_poly.pdbx_strand_id
1 'polypeptide(L)'
;MDRTDWRVALGRVPTRLRMLANNLVVVPNARLAQAIVVNHHLPSQDLAVLVDGGVDYASDLAHVERVVVDVGRAVMTDVAGGVPAFEPFIRYHTFGDSSIDFTVILRAREFVDQYVIKHEFIKRLHARFNHEGIVIPFPIRTIVRRDAEPESSDLLRRTA
;
A
#
# COMPACT_ATOMS: atom_id res chain seq x y z
N MET A 1 -14.75 -6.11 -28.11
CA MET A 1 -14.55 -5.41 -26.82
C MET A 1 -13.63 -4.25 -27.13
N ASP A 2 -14.17 -3.05 -27.13
CA ASP A 2 -13.65 -1.88 -27.84
C ASP A 2 -12.42 -1.31 -27.10
N ARG A 3 -11.28 -1.30 -27.79
CA ARG A 3 -10.05 -0.66 -27.30
C ARG A 3 -10.32 0.82 -27.20
N THR A 4 -10.22 1.37 -26.00
CA THR A 4 -10.29 2.81 -25.77
C THR A 4 -9.05 3.48 -26.38
N ASP A 5 -9.19 3.86 -27.64
CA ASP A 5 -8.16 4.55 -28.41
C ASP A 5 -8.04 6.00 -27.89
N TRP A 6 -6.99 6.29 -27.13
CA TRP A 6 -6.65 7.62 -26.64
C TRP A 6 -6.03 8.47 -27.76
N ARG A 7 -6.85 8.90 -28.73
CA ARG A 7 -6.39 9.87 -29.73
C ARG A 7 -6.50 11.27 -29.14
N VAL A 8 -5.37 11.86 -28.79
CA VAL A 8 -5.28 13.29 -28.48
C VAL A 8 -5.31 14.04 -29.82
N ALA A 9 -6.46 14.51 -30.22
CA ALA A 9 -6.57 15.44 -31.31
C ALA A 9 -6.27 16.86 -30.81
N LEU A 10 -5.06 17.35 -31.02
CA LEU A 10 -4.67 18.75 -30.80
C LEU A 10 -5.32 19.64 -31.86
N GLY A 11 -6.56 20.04 -31.63
CA GLY A 11 -7.34 20.95 -32.47
C GLY A 11 -7.88 22.15 -31.67
N ARG A 12 -8.65 23.02 -32.29
CA ARG A 12 -9.34 24.16 -31.64
C ARG A 12 -10.37 23.73 -30.58
N VAL A 13 -10.66 22.43 -30.45
CA VAL A 13 -11.61 21.84 -29.50
C VAL A 13 -10.87 21.42 -28.23
N PRO A 14 -11.40 21.70 -27.02
CA PRO A 14 -10.80 21.28 -25.79
C PRO A 14 -10.70 19.75 -25.69
N THR A 15 -9.63 19.25 -25.08
CA THR A 15 -9.43 17.81 -24.87
C THR A 15 -10.42 17.30 -23.83
N ARG A 16 -11.11 16.20 -24.14
CA ARG A 16 -12.05 15.55 -23.25
C ARG A 16 -11.43 14.25 -22.73
N LEU A 17 -11.30 14.15 -21.39
CA LEU A 17 -10.76 12.98 -20.72
C LEU A 17 -11.87 12.28 -19.95
N ARG A 18 -12.09 10.99 -20.21
CA ARG A 18 -13.01 10.18 -19.44
C ARG A 18 -12.25 9.58 -18.27
N MET A 19 -12.66 9.90 -17.05
CA MET A 19 -12.06 9.35 -15.83
C MET A 19 -12.62 7.96 -15.51
N LEU A 20 -11.91 7.21 -14.65
CA LEU A 20 -12.33 5.89 -14.18
C LEU A 20 -13.72 5.91 -13.50
N ALA A 21 -14.05 7.01 -12.82
CA ALA A 21 -15.36 7.26 -12.20
C ALA A 21 -16.46 7.63 -13.22
N ASN A 22 -16.20 7.46 -14.53
CA ASN A 22 -17.11 7.79 -15.63
C ASN A 22 -17.43 9.28 -15.81
N ASN A 23 -16.69 10.17 -15.14
CA ASN A 23 -16.81 11.61 -15.30
C ASN A 23 -16.03 12.08 -16.54
N LEU A 24 -16.52 13.14 -17.18
CA LEU A 24 -15.85 13.79 -18.29
C LEU A 24 -15.15 15.05 -17.80
N VAL A 25 -13.82 15.07 -17.93
CA VAL A 25 -13.02 16.27 -17.68
C VAL A 25 -12.70 16.95 -19.00
N VAL A 26 -13.05 18.21 -19.11
CA VAL A 26 -12.76 19.04 -20.29
C VAL A 26 -11.56 19.92 -19.97
N VAL A 27 -10.45 19.68 -20.66
CA VAL A 27 -9.19 20.38 -20.43
C VAL A 27 -8.92 21.33 -21.59
N PRO A 28 -8.79 22.66 -21.37
CA PRO A 28 -8.35 23.60 -22.40
C PRO A 28 -6.96 23.21 -22.93
N ASN A 29 -6.76 23.24 -24.25
CA ASN A 29 -5.51 22.81 -24.88
C ASN A 29 -4.28 23.59 -24.38
N ALA A 30 -4.44 24.88 -24.06
CA ALA A 30 -3.37 25.71 -23.50
C ALA A 30 -2.85 25.17 -22.15
N ARG A 31 -3.74 24.61 -21.31
CA ARG A 31 -3.36 23.95 -20.05
C ARG A 31 -2.63 22.64 -20.30
N LEU A 32 -3.10 21.87 -21.29
CA LEU A 32 -2.48 20.58 -21.62
C LEU A 32 -1.07 20.75 -22.19
N ALA A 33 -0.87 21.79 -23.01
CA ALA A 33 0.44 22.09 -23.61
C ALA A 33 1.52 22.50 -22.59
N GLN A 34 1.11 22.95 -21.41
CA GLN A 34 2.01 23.36 -20.32
C GLN A 34 2.07 22.32 -19.17
N ALA A 35 1.28 21.24 -19.27
CA ALA A 35 1.20 20.23 -18.24
C ALA A 35 2.31 19.17 -18.38
N ILE A 36 2.79 18.69 -17.25
CA ILE A 36 3.60 17.47 -17.22
C ILE A 36 2.65 16.29 -17.44
N VAL A 37 2.86 15.55 -18.51
CA VAL A 37 2.06 14.37 -18.87
C VAL A 37 2.84 13.13 -18.48
N VAL A 38 2.27 12.32 -17.57
CA VAL A 38 2.82 11.01 -17.20
C VAL A 38 2.22 9.97 -18.13
N ASN A 39 3.08 9.32 -18.93
CA ASN A 39 2.68 8.25 -19.82
C ASN A 39 2.97 6.89 -19.15
N HIS A 40 1.92 6.15 -18.81
CA HIS A 40 2.03 4.82 -18.21
C HIS A 40 2.19 3.67 -19.25
N HIS A 41 2.33 4.01 -20.54
CA HIS A 41 2.45 3.04 -21.64
C HIS A 41 3.85 2.99 -22.28
N LEU A 42 4.70 4.00 -21.99
CA LEU A 42 6.05 4.09 -22.56
C LEU A 42 7.10 4.21 -21.45
N PRO A 43 8.25 3.56 -21.58
CA PRO A 43 8.70 2.68 -22.65
C PRO A 43 8.11 1.26 -22.60
N SER A 44 7.50 0.86 -21.49
CA SER A 44 6.83 -0.43 -21.33
C SER A 44 5.43 -0.23 -20.75
N GLN A 45 4.49 -1.13 -21.08
CA GLN A 45 3.10 -1.04 -20.61
C GLN A 45 2.96 -1.46 -19.15
N ASP A 46 3.88 -2.29 -18.67
CA ASP A 46 3.85 -2.80 -17.31
C ASP A 46 4.30 -1.74 -16.29
N LEU A 47 3.57 -1.66 -15.19
CA LEU A 47 3.81 -0.70 -14.12
C LEU A 47 3.98 -1.38 -12.77
N ALA A 48 4.74 -0.74 -11.89
CA ALA A 48 4.89 -1.19 -10.51
C ALA A 48 3.61 -0.96 -9.71
N VAL A 49 3.20 -1.95 -8.94
CA VAL A 49 2.10 -1.88 -7.98
C VAL A 49 2.71 -1.93 -6.59
N LEU A 50 2.57 -0.85 -5.86
CA LEU A 50 3.09 -0.72 -4.50
C LEU A 50 1.98 -1.05 -3.50
N VAL A 51 2.30 -1.94 -2.56
CA VAL A 51 1.39 -2.30 -1.46
C VAL A 51 2.14 -2.14 -0.15
N ASP A 52 1.67 -1.21 0.68
CA ASP A 52 2.24 -0.97 1.99
C ASP A 52 1.63 -1.91 3.02
N GLY A 53 2.45 -2.35 3.96
CA GLY A 53 2.07 -3.20 5.08
C GLY A 53 2.97 -2.99 6.28
N GLY A 54 2.60 -3.60 7.40
CA GLY A 54 3.40 -3.55 8.62
C GLY A 54 3.24 -4.82 9.42
N VAL A 55 4.29 -5.21 10.14
CA VAL A 55 4.30 -6.36 11.04
C VAL A 55 4.80 -5.96 12.42
N ASP A 56 4.45 -6.77 13.41
CA ASP A 56 4.87 -6.57 14.79
C ASP A 56 6.40 -6.62 14.93
N TYR A 57 6.95 -5.87 15.88
CA TYR A 57 8.38 -5.81 16.17
C TYR A 57 8.99 -7.16 16.57
N ALA A 58 8.19 -8.09 17.09
CA ALA A 58 8.63 -9.44 17.45
C ALA A 58 8.66 -10.41 16.27
N SER A 59 8.24 -9.96 15.06
CA SER A 59 8.20 -10.81 13.88
C SER A 59 9.60 -11.13 13.35
N ASP A 60 9.80 -12.38 12.89
CA ASP A 60 10.98 -12.76 12.09
C ASP A 60 10.84 -12.16 10.69
N LEU A 61 11.58 -11.08 10.42
CA LEU A 61 11.51 -10.35 9.16
C LEU A 61 11.93 -11.19 7.95
N ALA A 62 12.87 -12.13 8.13
CA ALA A 62 13.29 -13.02 7.06
C ALA A 62 12.18 -14.04 6.71
N HIS A 63 11.42 -14.49 7.71
CA HIS A 63 10.24 -15.32 7.49
C HIS A 63 9.12 -14.55 6.82
N VAL A 64 8.82 -13.34 7.29
CA VAL A 64 7.82 -12.43 6.68
C VAL A 64 8.15 -12.18 5.20
N GLU A 65 9.41 -11.88 4.88
CA GLU A 65 9.85 -11.65 3.50
C GLU A 65 9.56 -12.85 2.61
N ARG A 66 9.91 -14.07 3.04
CA ARG A 66 9.61 -15.30 2.29
C ARG A 66 8.12 -15.46 2.02
N VAL A 67 7.29 -15.30 3.07
CA VAL A 67 5.83 -15.44 2.96
C VAL A 67 5.23 -14.41 2.00
N VAL A 68 5.66 -13.15 2.11
CA VAL A 68 5.18 -12.05 1.25
C VAL A 68 5.56 -12.29 -0.21
N VAL A 69 6.80 -12.70 -0.47
CA VAL A 69 7.29 -12.99 -1.83
C VAL A 69 6.55 -14.19 -2.43
N ASP A 70 6.31 -15.25 -1.67
CA ASP A 70 5.58 -16.43 -2.13
C ASP A 70 4.12 -16.08 -2.51
N VAL A 71 3.43 -15.28 -1.69
CA VAL A 71 2.10 -14.79 -2.01
C VAL A 71 2.13 -13.88 -3.24
N GLY A 72 3.14 -13.03 -3.35
CA GLY A 72 3.34 -12.17 -4.51
C GLY A 72 3.49 -12.96 -5.80
N ARG A 73 4.33 -14.01 -5.84
CA ARG A 73 4.49 -14.90 -7.00
C ARG A 73 3.20 -15.57 -7.42
N ALA A 74 2.44 -16.08 -6.44
CA ALA A 74 1.15 -16.68 -6.71
C ALA A 74 0.17 -15.68 -7.35
N VAL A 75 0.13 -14.44 -6.84
CA VAL A 75 -0.70 -13.37 -7.41
C VAL A 75 -0.25 -13.00 -8.82
N MET A 76 1.07 -12.88 -9.07
CA MET A 76 1.58 -12.56 -10.41
C MET A 76 1.23 -13.62 -11.45
N THR A 77 1.08 -14.88 -11.03
CA THR A 77 0.78 -16.01 -11.91
C THR A 77 -0.72 -16.19 -12.11
N ASP A 78 -1.51 -16.13 -11.03
CA ASP A 78 -2.92 -16.54 -11.03
C ASP A 78 -3.88 -15.41 -11.37
N VAL A 79 -3.51 -14.17 -11.10
CA VAL A 79 -4.39 -13.01 -11.25
C VAL A 79 -4.27 -12.41 -12.63
N ALA A 80 -5.41 -12.20 -13.29
CA ALA A 80 -5.44 -11.52 -14.59
C ALA A 80 -4.79 -10.15 -14.49
N GLY A 81 -3.90 -9.82 -15.43
CA GLY A 81 -3.12 -8.58 -15.43
C GLY A 81 -1.80 -8.66 -14.65
N GLY A 82 -1.54 -9.74 -13.93
CA GLY A 82 -0.24 -10.00 -13.32
C GLY A 82 0.85 -10.29 -14.36
N VAL A 83 2.11 -10.08 -13.99
CA VAL A 83 3.29 -10.34 -14.82
C VAL A 83 4.09 -11.50 -14.21
N PRO A 84 3.90 -12.76 -14.66
CA PRO A 84 4.53 -13.93 -14.04
C PRO A 84 6.08 -13.92 -14.12
N ALA A 85 6.64 -13.20 -15.10
CA ALA A 85 8.09 -13.07 -15.25
C ALA A 85 8.71 -12.08 -14.25
N PHE A 86 7.91 -11.30 -13.56
CA PHE A 86 8.39 -10.36 -12.54
C PHE A 86 8.51 -11.07 -11.20
N GLU A 87 9.69 -10.96 -10.60
CA GLU A 87 9.94 -11.46 -9.26
C GLU A 87 9.52 -10.38 -8.23
N PRO A 88 8.45 -10.62 -7.43
CA PRO A 88 8.06 -9.71 -6.38
C PRO A 88 9.12 -9.59 -5.30
N PHE A 89 9.20 -8.42 -4.70
CA PHE A 89 10.11 -8.20 -3.57
C PHE A 89 9.52 -7.23 -2.55
N ILE A 90 10.08 -7.27 -1.34
CA ILE A 90 9.68 -6.43 -0.21
C ILE A 90 10.82 -5.47 0.14
N ARG A 91 10.48 -4.30 0.68
CA ARG A 91 11.44 -3.35 1.27
C ARG A 91 10.89 -2.84 2.59
N TYR A 92 11.61 -3.14 3.66
CA TYR A 92 11.38 -2.52 4.97
C TYR A 92 11.97 -1.11 4.94
N HIS A 93 11.25 -0.12 5.46
CA HIS A 93 11.69 1.27 5.34
C HIS A 93 11.46 2.12 6.58
N THR A 94 10.62 1.69 7.53
CA THR A 94 10.27 2.51 8.69
C THR A 94 10.07 1.67 9.94
N PHE A 95 10.61 2.15 11.05
CA PHE A 95 10.22 1.72 12.39
C PHE A 95 9.08 2.64 12.84
N GLY A 96 7.83 2.18 12.68
CA GLY A 96 6.62 2.91 13.04
C GLY A 96 6.32 2.82 14.54
N ASP A 97 5.25 3.50 14.98
CA ASP A 97 4.87 3.54 16.41
C ASP A 97 4.56 2.16 17.00
N SER A 98 4.08 1.22 16.20
CA SER A 98 3.69 -0.12 16.64
C SER A 98 4.04 -1.21 15.64
N SER A 99 4.68 -0.88 14.52
CA SER A 99 4.98 -1.78 13.41
C SER A 99 6.35 -1.52 12.80
N ILE A 100 6.90 -2.54 12.16
CA ILE A 100 7.96 -2.39 11.17
C ILE A 100 7.27 -2.35 9.81
N ASP A 101 7.35 -1.18 9.15
CA ASP A 101 6.63 -0.95 7.92
C ASP A 101 7.45 -1.35 6.70
N PHE A 102 6.75 -1.87 5.72
CA PHE A 102 7.35 -2.31 4.47
C PHE A 102 6.46 -1.98 3.27
N THR A 103 7.06 -1.93 2.10
CA THR A 103 6.37 -1.88 0.82
C THR A 103 6.69 -3.13 0.01
N VAL A 104 5.65 -3.75 -0.53
CA VAL A 104 5.75 -4.84 -1.50
C VAL A 104 5.63 -4.28 -2.89
N ILE A 105 6.53 -4.70 -3.77
CA ILE A 105 6.54 -4.28 -5.16
C ILE A 105 6.08 -5.46 -6.02
N LEU A 106 4.92 -5.29 -6.67
CA LEU A 106 4.34 -6.19 -7.63
C LEU A 106 4.35 -5.53 -9.02
N ARG A 107 3.87 -6.23 -10.05
CA ARG A 107 3.83 -5.72 -11.42
C ARG A 107 2.48 -5.97 -12.06
N ALA A 108 1.89 -4.92 -12.66
CA ALA A 108 0.67 -5.03 -13.46
C ALA A 108 0.98 -4.78 -14.94
N ARG A 109 0.26 -5.46 -15.84
CA ARG A 109 0.39 -5.27 -17.29
C ARG A 109 -0.19 -3.94 -17.75
N GLU A 110 -1.34 -3.57 -17.18
CA GLU A 110 -2.04 -2.35 -17.52
C GLU A 110 -2.40 -1.56 -16.25
N PHE A 111 -2.63 -0.27 -16.41
CA PHE A 111 -2.95 0.62 -15.28
C PHE A 111 -4.17 0.17 -14.48
N VAL A 112 -5.19 -0.38 -15.15
CA VAL A 112 -6.42 -0.84 -14.48
C VAL A 112 -6.24 -2.13 -13.69
N ASP A 113 -5.28 -2.97 -14.08
CA ASP A 113 -5.03 -4.27 -13.44
C ASP A 113 -4.49 -4.12 -12.01
N GLN A 114 -3.83 -2.99 -11.70
CA GLN A 114 -3.27 -2.73 -10.38
C GLN A 114 -4.31 -2.87 -9.26
N TYR A 115 -5.57 -2.51 -9.52
CA TYR A 115 -6.62 -2.55 -8.51
C TYR A 115 -6.98 -3.99 -8.13
N VAL A 116 -7.09 -4.87 -9.12
CA VAL A 116 -7.41 -6.30 -8.89
C VAL A 116 -6.20 -7.01 -8.25
N ILE A 117 -5.00 -6.75 -8.75
CA ILE A 117 -3.75 -7.31 -8.21
C ILE A 117 -3.58 -6.91 -6.74
N LYS A 118 -3.74 -5.63 -6.40
CA LYS A 118 -3.65 -5.12 -5.03
C LYS A 118 -4.70 -5.77 -4.12
N HIS A 119 -5.94 -5.87 -4.59
CA HIS A 119 -7.04 -6.49 -3.86
C HIS A 119 -6.75 -7.97 -3.52
N GLU A 120 -6.41 -8.76 -4.54
CA GLU A 120 -6.15 -10.19 -4.36
C GLU A 120 -4.89 -10.44 -3.53
N PHE A 121 -3.86 -9.62 -3.70
CA PHE A 121 -2.65 -9.70 -2.89
C PHE A 121 -2.95 -9.49 -1.39
N ILE A 122 -3.67 -8.42 -1.04
CA ILE A 122 -4.03 -8.12 0.35
C ILE A 122 -4.85 -9.26 0.96
N LYS A 123 -5.84 -9.79 0.23
CA LYS A 123 -6.66 -10.93 0.70
C LYS A 123 -5.81 -12.17 0.99
N ARG A 124 -4.98 -12.56 0.04
CA ARG A 124 -4.15 -13.76 0.16
C ARG A 124 -3.08 -13.59 1.23
N LEU A 125 -2.49 -12.40 1.31
CA LEU A 125 -1.48 -12.09 2.32
C LEU A 125 -2.07 -12.14 3.72
N HIS A 126 -3.25 -11.54 3.94
CA HIS A 126 -3.94 -11.58 5.23
C HIS A 126 -4.25 -13.02 5.66
N ALA A 127 -4.77 -13.85 4.76
CA ALA A 127 -5.05 -15.26 5.05
C ALA A 127 -3.76 -16.03 5.39
N ARG A 128 -2.68 -15.76 4.66
CA ARG A 128 -1.39 -16.41 4.88
C ARG A 128 -0.73 -15.97 6.18
N PHE A 129 -0.79 -14.70 6.52
CA PHE A 129 -0.28 -14.17 7.79
C PHE A 129 -0.99 -14.83 8.98
N ASN A 130 -2.32 -14.95 8.94
CA ASN A 130 -3.09 -15.65 9.97
C ASN A 130 -2.68 -17.12 10.10
N HIS A 131 -2.41 -17.80 8.99
CA HIS A 131 -1.99 -19.20 8.99
C HIS A 131 -0.57 -19.38 9.56
N GLU A 132 0.34 -18.46 9.27
CA GLU A 132 1.74 -18.48 9.71
C GLU A 132 1.94 -17.87 11.11
N GLY A 133 0.88 -17.32 11.72
CA GLY A 133 0.98 -16.63 13.01
C GLY A 133 1.71 -15.28 12.95
N ILE A 134 1.83 -14.69 11.77
CA ILE A 134 2.42 -13.36 11.61
C ILE A 134 1.39 -12.31 12.04
N VAL A 135 1.77 -11.48 13.02
CA VAL A 135 0.87 -10.51 13.63
C VAL A 135 0.93 -9.18 12.85
N ILE A 136 -0.25 -8.71 12.43
CA ILE A 136 -0.45 -7.33 11.99
C ILE A 136 -0.82 -6.52 13.23
N PRO A 137 0.05 -5.61 13.72
CA PRO A 137 -0.16 -4.99 15.02
C PRO A 137 -1.31 -3.99 15.00
N PHE A 138 -2.02 -3.92 16.12
CA PHE A 138 -2.90 -2.80 16.43
C PHE A 138 -2.09 -1.66 17.08
N PRO A 139 -2.58 -0.42 17.11
CA PRO A 139 -1.95 0.64 17.88
C PRO A 139 -1.79 0.23 19.34
N ILE A 140 -0.54 0.09 19.83
CA ILE A 140 -0.23 -0.30 21.20
C ILE A 140 0.06 0.96 22.02
N ARG A 141 -0.55 1.06 23.21
CA ARG A 141 -0.25 2.11 24.18
C ARG A 141 0.06 1.48 25.54
N THR A 142 1.23 1.77 26.09
CA THR A 142 1.58 1.37 27.45
C THR A 142 1.05 2.42 28.41
N ILE A 143 0.15 2.01 29.33
CA ILE A 143 -0.37 2.86 30.39
C ILE A 143 0.43 2.54 31.64
N VAL A 144 1.28 3.48 32.08
CA VAL A 144 1.97 3.37 33.36
C VAL A 144 1.09 4.02 34.44
N ARG A 145 0.46 3.19 35.26
CA ARG A 145 -0.28 3.66 36.43
C ARG A 145 0.70 3.87 37.56
N ARG A 146 0.94 5.14 37.94
CA ARG A 146 1.62 5.46 39.21
C ARG A 146 0.54 5.45 40.29
N ASP A 147 0.54 4.46 41.16
CA ASP A 147 -0.23 4.53 42.36
C ASP A 147 0.38 5.67 43.21
N ALA A 148 -0.44 6.65 43.57
CA ALA A 148 0.01 7.70 44.49
C ALA A 148 0.37 7.02 45.80
N GLU A 149 1.61 7.20 46.27
CA GLU A 149 1.97 6.81 47.65
C GLU A 149 0.97 7.49 48.61
N PRO A 150 0.40 6.74 49.58
CA PRO A 150 -0.45 7.36 50.59
C PRO A 150 0.37 8.45 51.29
N GLU A 151 -0.06 9.68 51.20
CA GLU A 151 0.48 10.77 52.00
C GLU A 151 0.53 10.29 53.44
N SER A 152 1.73 10.18 54.00
CA SER A 152 1.94 9.82 55.37
C SER A 152 1.34 10.92 56.29
N SER A 153 0.10 10.70 56.70
CA SER A 153 -0.63 11.53 57.68
C SER A 153 -0.09 11.45 59.10
N ASP A 154 1.22 11.15 59.23
CA ASP A 154 1.86 10.95 60.53
C ASP A 154 2.66 12.14 61.08
N LEU A 155 2.57 13.31 60.41
CA LEU A 155 3.23 14.52 60.95
C LEU A 155 2.42 15.37 61.90
N LEU A 156 1.17 15.00 62.22
CA LEU A 156 0.32 15.80 63.13
C LEU A 156 0.12 15.19 64.52
N ARG A 157 0.84 14.17 64.90
CA ARG A 157 0.73 13.60 66.27
C ARG A 157 1.91 13.83 67.21
N ARG A 158 2.77 14.80 66.92
CA ARG A 158 3.88 15.14 67.84
C ARG A 158 3.88 16.60 68.23
N THR A 159 2.77 17.12 68.76
CA THR A 159 2.71 18.32 69.61
C THR A 159 1.45 18.28 70.42
N ALA A 160 1.47 17.54 71.52
CA ALA A 160 0.65 17.74 72.69
C ALA A 160 1.42 17.18 73.90
#